data_c072591f4bd4484fc63d065b42a43ae3
#
_entry.id   c072591f4bd4484fc63d065b42a43ae3
#
_cell.length_a   1.000
_cell.length_b   1.000
_cell.length_c   1.000
_cell.angle_alpha   90.00
_cell.angle_beta   90.00
_cell.angle_gamma   90.00
#
_symmetry.space_group_name_H-M   'P 1'
#
loop_
_entity.id
_entity.type
_entity.pdbx_description
1 polymer ?
#
loop_
_entity_poly.entity_id
_entity_poly.type
_entity_poly.pdbx_seq_one_letter_code
_entity_poly.pdbx_strand_id
1 'polypeptide(L)'
;FVSIKEXMTYANRINDRRLILGPKDDLMAISPMKHTWAKGILDRMENNTWFPHVVNMADDVASYNRLNAADRFMFDKALAFLSNLDGIQFNNINQNIAKHVTSPEVSMCLSRQAWEEALHVKSYATIIETVSLDPMSVYMTFERDGLLAQKNQFILKQSRLLGEKFSAEGFALSCVSNVLLEGVYFFSGFLSFYLLADKGEMLGSADMIRYIQRDEEGTHLDLFAHMLDTLRHENKDVFTQSFWNKALEVFLTSSEMEISWGKYITKGVTNPKAIEDYIKHLANLRAEQIQAPFVPYPGVKNPFPWVEQFSKPNTSEKNFFETRVTDYKVGGALVW
;
A
#
# COMPACT_ATOMS: atom_id res chain seq x y z
N PHE A 1 -26.74 19.68 -32.49
CA PHE A 1 -27.32 18.33 -32.44
C PHE A 1 -26.35 17.33 -33.02
N VAL A 2 -26.17 16.19 -32.29
CA VAL A 2 -25.34 15.10 -32.75
C VAL A 2 -26.23 14.14 -33.55
N SER A 3 -25.76 13.76 -34.72
CA SER A 3 -26.52 12.85 -35.58
C SER A 3 -26.51 11.43 -35.00
N ILE A 4 -27.45 10.59 -35.44
CA ILE A 4 -27.51 9.19 -35.05
C ILE A 4 -26.20 8.50 -35.42
N LYS A 5 -25.65 8.82 -36.60
CA LYS A 5 -24.38 8.21 -37.02
C LYS A 5 -23.25 8.60 -36.08
N GLU A 6 -23.23 9.83 -35.69
CA GLU A 6 -22.21 10.31 -34.77
C GLU A 6 -22.36 9.64 -33.38
N UNK A 7 -23.39 9.41 -33.06
CA UNK A 7 -23.62 8.91 -31.94
C UNK A 7 -23.19 7.68 -31.87
N MET A 8 -23.54 6.96 -32.75
CA MET A 8 -23.10 5.58 -32.84
C MET A 8 -21.57 5.48 -32.83
N THR A 9 -20.90 6.38 -33.50
CA THR A 9 -19.46 6.44 -33.52
C THR A 9 -18.91 6.68 -32.10
N TYR A 10 -19.53 7.59 -31.37
CA TYR A 10 -19.13 7.87 -30.01
C TYR A 10 -19.35 6.65 -29.10
N ALA A 11 -20.50 6.00 -29.27
CA ALA A 11 -20.78 4.78 -28.49
C ALA A 11 -19.74 3.70 -28.77
N ASN A 12 -19.32 3.56 -30.04
CA ASN A 12 -18.28 2.59 -30.39
C ASN A 12 -16.96 2.94 -29.72
N ARG A 13 -16.63 4.22 -29.66
CA ARG A 13 -15.40 4.65 -28.97
C ARG A 13 -15.41 4.25 -27.50
N ILE A 14 -16.55 4.41 -26.83
CA ILE A 14 -16.67 4.01 -25.44
C ILE A 14 -16.52 2.49 -25.31
N ASN A 15 -17.22 1.76 -26.17
CA ASN A 15 -17.19 0.29 -26.12
C ASN A 15 -15.81 -0.27 -26.42
N ASP A 16 -15.05 0.43 -27.25
CA ASP A 16 -13.71 -0.01 -27.65
C ASP A 16 -12.64 0.31 -26.60
N ARG A 17 -13.00 1.03 -25.57
CA ARG A 17 -12.03 1.33 -24.51
C ARG A 17 -11.49 0.07 -23.88
N ARG A 18 -10.22 0.14 -23.50
CA ARG A 18 -9.55 -0.95 -22.83
C ARG A 18 -8.68 -0.34 -21.74
N LEU A 19 -8.36 -1.16 -20.75
CA LEU A 19 -7.48 -0.70 -19.68
C LEU A 19 -6.14 -0.25 -20.25
N ILE A 20 -5.55 -1.12 -21.09
CA ILE A 20 -4.31 -0.80 -21.80
C ILE A 20 -4.50 -1.11 -23.28
N LEU A 21 -3.70 -0.46 -24.12
CA LEU A 21 -3.66 -0.72 -25.56
C LEU A 21 -4.97 -0.38 -26.27
N GLY A 22 -5.80 0.44 -25.63
CA GLY A 22 -7.03 0.91 -26.26
C GLY A 22 -6.84 2.26 -26.93
N PRO A 23 -7.88 2.74 -27.61
CA PRO A 23 -7.81 4.06 -28.22
C PRO A 23 -7.71 5.13 -27.14
N LYS A 24 -6.92 6.15 -27.40
CA LYS A 24 -6.80 7.29 -26.51
C LYS A 24 -8.07 8.13 -26.54
N ASP A 25 -8.42 8.67 -25.40
CA ASP A 25 -9.52 9.61 -25.30
C ASP A 25 -8.97 10.91 -24.74
N ASP A 26 -8.64 11.82 -25.62
CA ASP A 26 -8.06 13.10 -25.23
C ASP A 26 -9.04 13.99 -24.47
N LEU A 27 -10.32 13.69 -24.58
CA LEU A 27 -11.34 14.48 -23.91
C LEU A 27 -11.63 14.00 -22.49
N MET A 28 -11.12 12.85 -22.12
CA MET A 28 -11.39 12.24 -20.81
C MET A 28 -12.90 12.08 -20.57
N ALA A 29 -13.63 11.62 -21.60
CA ALA A 29 -15.07 11.46 -21.49
C ALA A 29 -15.39 10.27 -20.60
N ILE A 30 -15.94 10.52 -19.42
CA ILE A 30 -16.25 9.48 -18.46
C ILE A 30 -17.75 9.25 -18.24
N SER A 31 -18.57 9.88 -19.04
CA SER A 31 -20.01 9.68 -18.95
C SER A 31 -20.54 9.34 -20.34
N PRO A 32 -20.79 8.06 -20.61
CA PRO A 32 -20.71 6.91 -19.71
C PRO A 32 -19.29 6.37 -19.52
N MET A 33 -19.12 5.60 -18.46
CA MET A 33 -17.85 4.87 -18.21
C MET A 33 -17.93 3.48 -18.79
N LYS A 34 -16.81 2.98 -19.26
CA LYS A 34 -16.70 1.55 -19.56
C LYS A 34 -16.34 0.74 -18.32
N HIS A 35 -15.33 1.20 -17.60
CA HIS A 35 -14.87 0.50 -16.40
C HIS A 35 -15.57 1.11 -15.19
N THR A 36 -16.82 0.70 -15.00
CA THR A 36 -17.70 1.34 -14.03
C THR A 36 -17.24 1.17 -12.58
N TRP A 37 -16.45 0.13 -12.31
CA TRP A 37 -15.92 -0.09 -10.96
C TRP A 37 -15.03 1.07 -10.50
N ALA A 38 -14.46 1.83 -11.45
CA ALA A 38 -13.58 2.94 -11.11
C ALA A 38 -14.30 4.03 -10.35
N LYS A 39 -15.60 4.24 -10.63
CA LYS A 39 -16.34 5.29 -9.96
C LYS A 39 -16.39 5.07 -8.45
N GLY A 40 -16.69 3.85 -8.03
CA GLY A 40 -16.78 3.56 -6.61
C GLY A 40 -15.45 3.76 -5.91
N ILE A 41 -14.36 3.36 -6.56
CA ILE A 41 -13.03 3.54 -5.98
C ILE A 41 -12.71 5.03 -5.85
N LEU A 42 -12.92 5.80 -6.90
CA LEU A 42 -12.63 7.23 -6.85
C LEU A 42 -13.48 7.94 -5.79
N ASP A 43 -14.76 7.59 -5.71
CA ASP A 43 -15.66 8.19 -4.71
C ASP A 43 -15.16 7.89 -3.29
N ARG A 44 -14.72 6.65 -3.04
CA ARG A 44 -14.20 6.29 -1.71
C ARG A 44 -12.91 7.04 -1.41
N MET A 45 -12.03 7.18 -2.39
CA MET A 45 -10.81 7.97 -2.21
C MET A 45 -11.15 9.40 -1.81
N GLU A 46 -12.08 10.00 -2.51
CA GLU A 46 -12.49 11.37 -2.23
C GLU A 46 -13.11 11.50 -0.84
N ASN A 47 -13.98 10.57 -0.49
CA ASN A 47 -14.67 10.60 0.80
C ASN A 47 -13.72 10.37 1.96
N ASN A 48 -12.61 9.68 1.73
CA ASN A 48 -11.63 9.40 2.78
C ASN A 48 -10.50 10.40 2.84
N THR A 49 -10.65 11.54 2.16
CA THR A 49 -9.62 12.58 2.18
C THR A 49 -9.31 13.02 3.61
N TRP A 50 -8.03 13.12 3.91
CA TRP A 50 -7.57 13.55 5.23
C TRP A 50 -6.22 14.25 5.07
N PHE A 51 -5.77 14.90 6.16
CA PHE A 51 -4.50 15.62 6.13
C PHE A 51 -3.76 15.37 7.43
N PRO A 52 -2.42 15.36 7.42
CA PRO A 52 -1.64 15.03 8.62
C PRO A 52 -1.96 15.90 9.84
N HIS A 53 -2.37 17.16 9.62
CA HIS A 53 -2.61 18.06 10.75
C HIS A 53 -3.78 17.64 11.61
N VAL A 54 -4.63 16.71 11.17
CA VAL A 54 -5.72 16.23 12.04
C VAL A 54 -5.22 15.27 13.12
N VAL A 55 -4.01 14.76 12.97
CA VAL A 55 -3.48 13.79 13.93
C VAL A 55 -2.74 14.53 15.05
N ASN A 56 -3.07 14.17 16.30
CA ASN A 56 -2.41 14.77 17.45
C ASN A 56 -1.10 14.05 17.72
N MET A 57 0.01 14.77 17.48
CA MET A 57 1.36 14.22 17.65
C MET A 57 2.01 14.70 18.96
N ALA A 58 1.26 15.41 19.81
CA ALA A 58 1.84 16.15 20.92
C ALA A 58 2.63 15.27 21.89
N ASP A 59 2.13 14.06 22.15
CA ASP A 59 2.75 13.22 23.16
C ASP A 59 3.86 12.32 22.60
N ASP A 60 4.08 12.33 21.28
CA ASP A 60 5.01 11.38 20.69
C ASP A 60 6.47 11.69 20.99
N VAL A 61 6.81 12.95 21.20
CA VAL A 61 8.21 13.29 21.57
C VAL A 61 8.58 12.61 22.88
N ALA A 62 7.74 12.78 23.91
CA ALA A 62 8.00 12.17 25.20
C ALA A 62 8.00 10.64 25.11
N SER A 63 7.05 10.10 24.33
CA SER A 63 6.98 8.65 24.14
C SER A 63 8.24 8.14 23.46
N TYR A 64 8.68 8.80 22.42
CA TYR A 64 9.88 8.39 21.69
C TYR A 64 11.09 8.34 22.61
N ASN A 65 11.21 9.36 23.47
CA ASN A 65 12.35 9.44 24.39
C ASN A 65 12.34 8.35 25.45
N ARG A 66 11.19 7.76 25.76
CA ARG A 66 11.17 6.68 26.76
C ARG A 66 11.19 5.28 26.11
N LEU A 67 11.24 5.17 24.81
CA LEU A 67 11.33 3.86 24.16
C LEU A 67 12.64 3.18 24.56
N ASN A 68 12.58 1.87 24.80
CA ASN A 68 13.82 1.12 25.01
C ASN A 68 14.56 0.97 23.68
N ALA A 69 15.77 0.44 23.74
CA ALA A 69 16.62 0.38 22.55
C ALA A 69 16.00 -0.44 21.42
N ALA A 70 15.40 -1.57 21.74
CA ALA A 70 14.81 -2.43 20.71
C ALA A 70 13.60 -1.78 20.05
N ASP A 71 12.73 -1.17 20.85
CA ASP A 71 11.55 -0.49 20.34
C ASP A 71 11.95 0.70 19.47
N ARG A 72 12.96 1.46 19.91
CA ARG A 72 13.41 2.61 19.15
C ARG A 72 14.04 2.17 17.81
N PHE A 73 14.83 1.12 17.84
CA PHE A 73 15.43 0.58 16.62
C PHE A 73 14.34 0.21 15.61
N MET A 74 13.32 -0.52 16.09
CA MET A 74 12.21 -0.92 15.22
C MET A 74 11.49 0.30 14.65
N PHE A 75 11.18 1.27 15.49
CA PHE A 75 10.47 2.46 15.05
C PHE A 75 11.29 3.21 13.98
N ASP A 76 12.58 3.45 14.27
CA ASP A 76 13.43 4.21 13.36
C ASP A 76 13.57 3.53 12.01
N LYS A 77 13.77 2.20 12.02
CA LYS A 77 13.96 1.47 10.77
C LYS A 77 12.67 1.39 9.96
N ALA A 78 11.55 1.13 10.64
CA ALA A 78 10.25 1.09 9.94
C ALA A 78 9.93 2.45 9.34
N LEU A 79 10.17 3.51 10.09
CA LEU A 79 9.91 4.87 9.60
C LEU A 79 10.77 5.18 8.38
N ALA A 80 12.06 4.84 8.44
CA ALA A 80 12.97 5.07 7.32
C ALA A 80 12.49 4.34 6.06
N PHE A 81 12.09 3.08 6.22
CA PHE A 81 11.63 2.29 5.08
C PHE A 81 10.34 2.87 4.49
N LEU A 82 9.35 3.11 5.34
CA LEU A 82 8.04 3.57 4.86
C LEU A 82 8.13 4.95 4.23
N SER A 83 8.95 5.84 4.81
CA SER A 83 9.07 7.19 4.25
C SER A 83 9.64 7.18 2.85
N ASN A 84 10.47 6.19 2.53
CA ASN A 84 11.03 6.07 1.18
C ASN A 84 10.09 5.32 0.25
N LEU A 85 9.34 4.35 0.78
CA LEU A 85 8.52 3.48 -0.05
C LEU A 85 7.39 4.23 -0.74
N ASP A 86 6.76 5.18 -0.04
CA ASP A 86 5.69 5.98 -0.66
C ASP A 86 6.22 6.85 -1.79
N GLY A 87 7.44 7.35 -1.66
CA GLY A 87 8.06 8.10 -2.74
C GLY A 87 8.34 7.22 -3.95
N ILE A 88 8.82 6.00 -3.70
CA ILE A 88 9.03 5.03 -4.78
C ILE A 88 7.71 4.74 -5.49
N GLN A 89 6.63 4.54 -4.73
CA GLN A 89 5.34 4.25 -5.33
C GLN A 89 4.79 5.45 -6.09
N PHE A 90 4.95 6.66 -5.56
CA PHE A 90 4.55 7.88 -6.26
C PHE A 90 5.18 7.93 -7.65
N ASN A 91 6.49 7.72 -7.71
CA ASN A 91 7.19 7.73 -8.98
C ASN A 91 6.79 6.57 -9.87
N ASN A 92 6.58 5.39 -9.29
CA ASN A 92 6.19 4.22 -10.05
C ASN A 92 4.84 4.43 -10.75
N ILE A 93 3.88 4.99 -10.04
CA ILE A 93 2.57 5.26 -10.65
C ILE A 93 2.71 6.26 -11.78
N ASN A 94 3.40 7.37 -11.52
CA ASN A 94 3.48 8.46 -12.50
C ASN A 94 4.35 8.13 -13.71
N GLN A 95 5.43 7.39 -13.51
CA GLN A 95 6.42 7.20 -14.57
C GLN A 95 6.32 5.83 -15.27
N ASN A 96 5.73 4.83 -14.60
CA ASN A 96 5.71 3.49 -15.17
C ASN A 96 4.30 2.97 -15.50
N ILE A 97 3.34 3.17 -14.59
CA ILE A 97 2.02 2.56 -14.72
C ILE A 97 1.06 3.44 -15.51
N ALA A 98 0.89 4.69 -15.06
CA ALA A 98 -0.21 5.53 -15.55
C ALA A 98 -0.10 5.83 -17.04
N LYS A 99 1.11 5.95 -17.55
CA LYS A 99 1.28 6.32 -18.97
C LYS A 99 0.78 5.25 -19.93
N HIS A 100 0.61 4.01 -19.45
CA HIS A 100 0.13 2.93 -20.29
C HIS A 100 -1.38 2.69 -20.18
N VAL A 101 -2.03 3.33 -19.22
CA VAL A 101 -3.47 3.15 -19.02
C VAL A 101 -4.22 4.02 -20.00
N THR A 102 -5.10 3.38 -20.78
CA THR A 102 -5.86 4.06 -21.82
C THR A 102 -7.32 4.29 -21.42
N SER A 103 -7.72 3.83 -20.24
CA SER A 103 -9.06 4.04 -19.70
C SER A 103 -9.08 5.36 -18.91
N PRO A 104 -9.86 6.37 -19.33
CA PRO A 104 -9.82 7.65 -18.62
C PRO A 104 -10.27 7.57 -17.16
N GLU A 105 -11.29 6.77 -16.86
CA GLU A 105 -11.77 6.65 -15.50
C GLU A 105 -10.74 5.96 -14.60
N VAL A 106 -10.00 5.01 -15.14
CA VAL A 106 -8.94 4.37 -14.36
C VAL A 106 -7.75 5.31 -14.18
N SER A 107 -7.44 6.10 -15.22
CA SER A 107 -6.40 7.12 -15.12
C SER A 107 -6.68 8.09 -13.99
N MET A 108 -7.95 8.48 -13.81
CA MET A 108 -8.32 9.37 -12.71
C MET A 108 -8.04 8.73 -11.36
N CYS A 109 -8.35 7.45 -11.22
CA CYS A 109 -8.03 6.73 -9.97
C CYS A 109 -6.53 6.73 -9.70
N LEU A 110 -5.73 6.48 -10.74
CA LEU A 110 -4.28 6.44 -10.57
C LEU A 110 -3.72 7.82 -10.22
N SER A 111 -4.27 8.88 -10.82
CA SER A 111 -3.86 10.24 -10.46
C SER A 111 -4.17 10.55 -9.00
N ARG A 112 -5.34 10.16 -8.54
CA ARG A 112 -5.70 10.36 -7.15
C ARG A 112 -4.81 9.53 -6.23
N GLN A 113 -4.51 8.29 -6.59
CA GLN A 113 -3.61 7.48 -5.79
C GLN A 113 -2.22 8.13 -5.70
N ALA A 114 -1.70 8.64 -6.82
CA ALA A 114 -0.41 9.31 -6.80
C ALA A 114 -0.42 10.49 -5.83
N TRP A 115 -1.50 11.27 -5.83
CA TRP A 115 -1.63 12.36 -4.87
C TRP A 115 -1.63 11.84 -3.43
N GLU A 116 -2.31 10.72 -3.19
CA GLU A 116 -2.33 10.14 -1.85
C GLU A 116 -0.95 9.66 -1.42
N GLU A 117 -0.16 9.12 -2.36
CA GLU A 117 1.21 8.74 -2.02
C GLU A 117 2.03 9.97 -1.63
N ALA A 118 1.81 11.11 -2.29
CA ALA A 118 2.45 12.35 -1.89
C ALA A 118 2.00 12.78 -0.49
N LEU A 119 0.72 12.63 -0.19
CA LEU A 119 0.19 12.91 1.14
C LEU A 119 0.86 12.03 2.20
N HIS A 120 1.06 10.76 1.87
CA HIS A 120 1.71 9.84 2.79
C HIS A 120 3.17 10.25 3.02
N VAL A 121 3.86 10.69 1.98
CA VAL A 121 5.22 11.21 2.12
C VAL A 121 5.24 12.37 3.11
N LYS A 122 4.28 13.30 2.99
CA LYS A 122 4.16 14.42 3.92
C LYS A 122 3.89 13.93 5.34
N SER A 123 3.09 12.88 5.46
CA SER A 123 2.74 12.34 6.78
C SER A 123 3.97 11.77 7.48
N TYR A 124 4.80 11.03 6.75
CA TYR A 124 6.04 10.50 7.33
C TYR A 124 7.00 11.63 7.67
N ALA A 125 7.06 12.67 6.83
CA ALA A 125 7.88 13.83 7.15
C ALA A 125 7.41 14.48 8.46
N THR A 126 6.11 14.56 8.67
CA THR A 126 5.56 15.09 9.91
C THR A 126 6.02 14.27 11.12
N ILE A 127 5.98 12.95 11.01
CA ILE A 127 6.45 12.09 12.10
C ILE A 127 7.94 12.32 12.34
N ILE A 128 8.74 12.32 11.28
CA ILE A 128 10.19 12.48 11.39
C ILE A 128 10.53 13.82 12.06
N GLU A 129 9.88 14.89 11.61
CA GLU A 129 10.14 16.21 12.15
C GLU A 129 9.71 16.35 13.61
N THR A 130 8.70 15.60 14.00
CA THR A 130 8.22 15.64 15.38
C THR A 130 9.21 14.98 16.33
N VAL A 131 9.74 13.81 15.97
CA VAL A 131 10.51 13.03 16.94
C VAL A 131 12.03 13.08 16.72
N SER A 132 12.50 13.43 15.54
CA SER A 132 13.93 13.40 15.24
C SER A 132 14.54 14.78 15.21
N LEU A 133 15.67 14.92 15.89
CA LEU A 133 16.45 16.15 15.82
C LEU A 133 17.28 16.24 14.56
N ASP A 134 17.40 15.13 13.84
CA ASP A 134 18.18 15.08 12.62
C ASP A 134 17.42 14.29 11.56
N PRO A 135 16.45 14.91 10.88
CA PRO A 135 15.67 14.22 9.87
C PRO A 135 16.51 13.60 8.76
N MET A 136 17.61 14.24 8.39
CA MET A 136 18.46 13.72 7.33
C MET A 136 19.00 12.34 7.67
N SER A 137 19.30 12.08 8.94
CA SER A 137 19.83 10.78 9.32
C SER A 137 18.78 9.66 9.08
N VAL A 138 17.51 9.98 9.23
CA VAL A 138 16.44 9.02 8.95
C VAL A 138 16.43 8.70 7.46
N TYR A 139 16.44 9.73 6.62
CA TYR A 139 16.42 9.51 5.18
C TYR A 139 17.67 8.79 4.71
N MET A 140 18.82 9.08 5.31
CA MET A 140 20.07 8.44 4.92
C MET A 140 20.18 6.99 5.35
N THR A 141 19.31 6.54 6.27
CA THR A 141 19.26 5.13 6.64
C THR A 141 19.03 4.27 5.39
N PHE A 142 18.27 4.78 4.45
CA PHE A 142 18.00 4.16 3.18
C PHE A 142 19.30 3.72 2.48
N GLU A 143 20.34 4.56 2.52
CA GLU A 143 21.61 4.25 1.87
C GLU A 143 22.58 3.52 2.78
N ARG A 144 22.51 3.78 4.10
CA ARG A 144 23.50 3.26 5.04
C ARG A 144 23.21 1.87 5.54
N ASP A 145 21.91 1.50 5.63
CA ASP A 145 21.56 0.18 6.11
C ASP A 145 21.60 -0.78 4.93
N GLY A 146 22.49 -1.79 5.00
CA GLY A 146 22.71 -2.69 3.88
C GLY A 146 21.49 -3.53 3.53
N LEU A 147 20.74 -3.98 4.53
CA LEU A 147 19.56 -4.79 4.27
C LEU A 147 18.46 -3.93 3.64
N LEU A 148 18.30 -2.71 4.13
CA LEU A 148 17.31 -1.79 3.56
C LEU A 148 17.70 -1.42 2.13
N ALA A 149 18.98 -1.20 1.87
CA ALA A 149 19.45 -0.89 0.53
C ALA A 149 19.13 -2.02 -0.45
N GLN A 150 19.37 -3.26 -0.06
CA GLN A 150 19.05 -4.42 -0.90
C GLN A 150 17.56 -4.49 -1.18
N LYS A 151 16.75 -4.27 -0.17
CA LYS A 151 15.29 -4.32 -0.30
C LYS A 151 14.81 -3.26 -1.28
N ASN A 152 15.33 -2.05 -1.15
CA ASN A 152 14.93 -0.95 -2.01
C ASN A 152 15.40 -1.16 -3.44
N GLN A 153 16.58 -1.73 -3.63
CA GLN A 153 17.06 -2.05 -4.98
C GLN A 153 16.15 -3.04 -5.67
N PHE A 154 15.69 -4.07 -4.93
CA PHE A 154 14.76 -5.03 -5.50
C PHE A 154 13.47 -4.36 -5.93
N ILE A 155 12.91 -3.51 -5.07
CA ILE A 155 11.66 -2.81 -5.37
C ILE A 155 11.84 -1.91 -6.59
N LEU A 156 12.93 -1.16 -6.64
CA LEU A 156 13.19 -0.27 -7.77
C LEU A 156 13.36 -1.03 -9.07
N LYS A 157 14.03 -2.19 -9.01
CA LYS A 157 14.19 -3.02 -10.20
C LYS A 157 12.84 -3.47 -10.73
N GLN A 158 11.96 -3.92 -9.84
CA GLN A 158 10.62 -4.34 -10.25
C GLN A 158 9.85 -3.17 -10.89
N SER A 159 9.99 -1.97 -10.31
CA SER A 159 9.31 -0.79 -10.83
C SER A 159 9.80 -0.41 -12.22
N ARG A 160 11.10 -0.54 -12.46
CA ARG A 160 11.71 -0.08 -13.72
C ARG A 160 11.49 -1.02 -14.89
N LEU A 161 11.17 -2.28 -14.64
CA LEU A 161 11.06 -3.26 -15.73
C LEU A 161 10.03 -2.84 -16.78
N LEU A 162 8.90 -2.30 -16.35
CA LEU A 162 7.86 -1.87 -17.29
C LEU A 162 8.31 -0.66 -18.11
N GLY A 163 9.11 0.21 -17.52
CA GLY A 163 9.57 1.41 -18.21
C GLY A 163 10.52 1.14 -19.34
N GLU A 164 11.22 0.01 -19.31
CA GLU A 164 12.21 -0.30 -20.35
C GLU A 164 11.58 -0.82 -21.62
N LYS A 165 10.59 -1.69 -21.50
CA LYS A 165 9.92 -2.25 -22.67
C LYS A 165 8.50 -2.65 -22.27
N PHE A 166 7.54 -2.03 -22.90
CA PHE A 166 6.14 -2.33 -22.61
C PHE A 166 5.69 -3.64 -23.22
N SER A 167 4.95 -4.43 -22.45
CA SER A 167 4.18 -5.55 -22.94
C SER A 167 2.97 -5.73 -22.03
N ALA A 168 1.92 -6.35 -22.54
CA ALA A 168 0.74 -6.59 -21.71
C ALA A 168 1.09 -7.49 -20.53
N GLU A 169 1.92 -8.51 -20.75
CA GLU A 169 2.34 -9.38 -19.66
C GLU A 169 3.14 -8.60 -18.62
N GLY A 170 4.06 -7.74 -19.07
CA GLY A 170 4.84 -6.91 -18.16
C GLY A 170 3.98 -5.98 -17.35
N PHE A 171 2.96 -5.42 -17.99
CA PHE A 171 2.03 -4.54 -17.27
C PHE A 171 1.26 -5.33 -16.19
N ALA A 172 0.78 -6.52 -16.52
CA ALA A 172 0.06 -7.34 -15.55
C ALA A 172 0.97 -7.75 -14.39
N LEU A 173 2.22 -8.13 -14.68
CA LEU A 173 3.18 -8.45 -13.61
C LEU A 173 3.49 -7.22 -12.76
N SER A 174 3.51 -6.04 -13.36
CA SER A 174 3.70 -4.81 -12.62
C SER A 174 2.54 -4.57 -11.65
N CYS A 175 1.32 -4.88 -12.08
CA CYS A 175 0.17 -4.79 -11.19
C CYS A 175 0.30 -5.76 -10.02
N VAL A 176 0.78 -6.99 -10.28
CA VAL A 176 1.03 -7.95 -9.21
C VAL A 176 2.06 -7.39 -8.23
N SER A 177 3.16 -6.84 -8.75
CA SER A 177 4.19 -6.24 -7.91
C SER A 177 3.62 -5.10 -7.06
N ASN A 178 2.72 -4.32 -7.63
CA ASN A 178 2.08 -3.23 -6.90
C ASN A 178 1.18 -3.74 -5.77
N VAL A 179 0.51 -4.86 -5.99
CA VAL A 179 -0.30 -5.46 -4.92
C VAL A 179 0.61 -5.88 -3.77
N LEU A 180 1.79 -6.41 -4.07
CA LEU A 180 2.74 -6.78 -3.02
C LEU A 180 3.31 -5.55 -2.32
N LEU A 181 3.61 -4.52 -3.08
CA LEU A 181 4.11 -3.27 -2.49
C LEU A 181 3.09 -2.67 -1.54
N GLU A 182 1.85 -2.52 -2.01
CA GLU A 182 0.79 -1.91 -1.22
C GLU A 182 0.29 -2.83 -0.09
N GLY A 183 0.26 -4.13 -0.31
CA GLY A 183 -0.41 -5.06 0.58
C GLY A 183 0.48 -5.94 1.44
N VAL A 184 1.78 -6.01 1.14
CA VAL A 184 2.71 -6.77 1.98
C VAL A 184 3.75 -5.85 2.58
N TYR A 185 4.49 -5.11 1.77
CA TYR A 185 5.54 -4.24 2.28
C TYR A 185 4.99 -3.16 3.21
N PHE A 186 3.96 -2.45 2.78
CA PHE A 186 3.38 -1.41 3.63
C PHE A 186 2.80 -1.98 4.90
N PHE A 187 2.03 -3.06 4.79
CA PHE A 187 1.35 -3.63 5.94
C PHE A 187 2.32 -4.19 6.96
N SER A 188 3.40 -4.82 6.49
CA SER A 188 4.43 -5.30 7.38
C SER A 188 5.08 -4.13 8.13
N GLY A 189 5.32 -3.03 7.43
CA GLY A 189 5.86 -1.83 8.06
C GLY A 189 4.91 -1.25 9.10
N PHE A 190 3.61 -1.22 8.78
CA PHE A 190 2.62 -0.68 9.71
C PHE A 190 2.60 -1.45 11.04
N LEU A 191 2.84 -2.74 10.98
CA LEU A 191 2.83 -3.57 12.19
C LEU A 191 3.75 -3.02 13.27
N SER A 192 4.91 -2.50 12.90
CA SER A 192 5.85 -1.96 13.87
C SER A 192 5.21 -0.86 14.72
N PHE A 193 4.41 -0.01 14.09
CA PHE A 193 3.74 1.07 14.80
C PHE A 193 2.63 0.54 15.69
N TYR A 194 1.91 -0.48 15.23
CA TYR A 194 0.83 -1.06 16.04
C TYR A 194 1.37 -1.84 17.23
N LEU A 195 2.53 -2.48 17.08
CA LEU A 195 3.17 -3.14 18.22
C LEU A 195 3.50 -2.12 19.33
N LEU A 196 3.96 -0.93 18.94
CA LEU A 196 4.23 0.11 19.91
C LEU A 196 2.94 0.66 20.54
N ALA A 197 1.93 0.88 19.70
CA ALA A 197 0.65 1.38 20.20
C ALA A 197 0.03 0.39 21.17
N ASP A 198 0.23 -0.90 20.97
CA ASP A 198 -0.29 -1.91 21.87
C ASP A 198 0.32 -1.78 23.27
N LYS A 199 1.51 -1.20 23.35
CA LYS A 199 2.17 -0.91 24.62
C LYS A 199 1.83 0.50 25.15
N GLY A 200 1.00 1.23 24.45
CA GLY A 200 0.67 2.60 24.83
C GLY A 200 1.69 3.64 24.40
N GLU A 201 2.57 3.29 23.44
CA GLU A 201 3.63 4.18 22.99
C GLU A 201 3.41 4.63 21.55
N MET A 202 3.91 5.83 21.23
CA MET A 202 3.88 6.39 19.88
C MET A 202 2.48 6.39 19.29
N LEU A 203 1.51 6.81 20.07
CA LEU A 203 0.11 6.72 19.68
C LEU A 203 -0.26 7.68 18.56
N GLY A 204 0.36 8.86 18.51
CA GLY A 204 0.14 9.78 17.41
C GLY A 204 0.65 9.23 16.10
N SER A 205 1.85 8.67 16.13
CA SER A 205 2.42 8.03 14.94
C SER A 205 1.54 6.87 14.47
N ALA A 206 1.08 6.05 15.41
CA ALA A 206 0.22 4.91 15.05
C ALA A 206 -1.10 5.39 14.45
N ASP A 207 -1.64 6.50 14.94
CA ASP A 207 -2.87 7.04 14.39
C ASP A 207 -2.65 7.55 12.96
N MET A 208 -1.51 8.19 12.71
CA MET A 208 -1.12 8.60 11.36
C MET A 208 -1.07 7.38 10.43
N ILE A 209 -0.43 6.31 10.90
CA ILE A 209 -0.32 5.07 10.13
C ILE A 209 -1.70 4.48 9.83
N ARG A 210 -2.62 4.57 10.77
CA ARG A 210 -3.96 4.04 10.58
C ARG A 210 -4.68 4.75 9.41
N TYR A 211 -4.53 6.06 9.31
CA TYR A 211 -5.09 6.81 8.17
C TYR A 211 -4.44 6.36 6.86
N ILE A 212 -3.13 6.18 6.87
CA ILE A 212 -2.42 5.72 5.68
C ILE A 212 -2.89 4.32 5.29
N GLN A 213 -3.02 3.41 6.27
CA GLN A 213 -3.48 2.06 6.00
C GLN A 213 -4.89 2.05 5.42
N ARG A 214 -5.77 2.94 5.89
CA ARG A 214 -7.12 3.04 5.36
C ARG A 214 -7.10 3.33 3.86
N ASP A 215 -6.20 4.22 3.43
CA ASP A 215 -6.03 4.50 2.00
C ASP A 215 -5.57 3.24 1.25
N GLU A 216 -4.60 2.53 1.81
CA GLU A 216 -4.04 1.36 1.14
C GLU A 216 -5.07 0.25 1.01
N GLU A 217 -5.67 -0.13 2.11
CA GLU A 217 -6.57 -1.27 2.11
C GLU A 217 -7.92 -0.94 1.50
N GLY A 218 -8.41 0.27 1.72
CA GLY A 218 -9.74 0.65 1.27
C GLY A 218 -9.83 0.86 -0.23
N THR A 219 -8.76 1.36 -0.85
CA THR A 219 -8.84 1.76 -2.25
C THR A 219 -7.65 1.32 -3.10
N HIS A 220 -6.41 1.49 -2.63
CA HIS A 220 -5.25 1.21 -3.49
C HIS A 220 -5.19 -0.26 -3.91
N LEU A 221 -5.34 -1.16 -2.93
CA LEU A 221 -5.33 -2.59 -3.24
C LEU A 221 -6.51 -2.99 -4.11
N ASP A 222 -7.67 -2.41 -3.84
CA ASP A 222 -8.87 -2.69 -4.62
C ASP A 222 -8.70 -2.23 -6.06
N LEU A 223 -8.05 -1.08 -6.26
CA LEU A 223 -7.78 -0.56 -7.60
C LEU A 223 -6.94 -1.56 -8.41
N PHE A 224 -5.84 -2.02 -7.85
CA PHE A 224 -4.98 -2.94 -8.59
C PHE A 224 -5.64 -4.32 -8.78
N ALA A 225 -6.42 -4.77 -7.82
CA ALA A 225 -7.17 -6.02 -7.97
C ALA A 225 -8.17 -5.91 -9.12
N HIS A 226 -8.87 -4.77 -9.22
CA HIS A 226 -9.81 -4.55 -10.32
C HIS A 226 -9.08 -4.42 -11.66
N MET A 227 -7.92 -3.78 -11.67
CA MET A 227 -7.15 -3.68 -12.90
C MET A 227 -6.76 -5.07 -13.39
N LEU A 228 -6.29 -5.93 -12.48
CA LEU A 228 -5.95 -7.31 -12.86
C LEU A 228 -7.15 -8.08 -13.36
N ASP A 229 -8.29 -7.93 -12.70
CA ASP A 229 -9.51 -8.62 -13.13
C ASP A 229 -9.93 -8.14 -14.51
N THR A 230 -9.85 -6.84 -14.77
CA THR A 230 -10.17 -6.28 -16.07
C THR A 230 -9.23 -6.83 -17.15
N LEU A 231 -7.93 -6.92 -16.85
CA LEU A 231 -6.97 -7.49 -17.80
C LEU A 231 -7.29 -8.94 -18.12
N ARG A 232 -7.76 -9.71 -17.15
CA ARG A 232 -8.15 -11.10 -17.40
C ARG A 232 -9.21 -11.19 -18.48
N HIS A 233 -10.11 -10.21 -18.54
CA HIS A 233 -11.18 -10.19 -19.55
C HIS A 233 -10.72 -9.56 -20.86
N GLU A 234 -9.91 -8.53 -20.79
CA GLU A 234 -9.55 -7.77 -21.99
C GLU A 234 -8.26 -8.27 -22.65
N ASN A 235 -7.39 -8.92 -21.86
CA ASN A 235 -6.09 -9.42 -22.34
C ASN A 235 -5.89 -10.86 -21.88
N LYS A 236 -6.85 -11.71 -22.22
CA LYS A 236 -6.91 -13.10 -21.74
C LYS A 236 -5.62 -13.87 -22.00
N ASP A 237 -5.01 -13.65 -23.15
CA ASP A 237 -3.84 -14.40 -23.57
C ASP A 237 -2.63 -14.20 -22.65
N VAL A 238 -2.65 -13.16 -21.85
CA VAL A 238 -1.57 -12.92 -20.90
C VAL A 238 -1.56 -13.94 -19.76
N PHE A 239 -2.75 -14.37 -19.31
CA PHE A 239 -2.89 -15.12 -18.06
C PHE A 239 -2.74 -16.63 -18.25
N THR A 240 -1.55 -17.02 -18.67
CA THR A 240 -1.15 -18.41 -18.87
C THR A 240 -0.58 -18.99 -17.57
N GLN A 241 -0.35 -20.30 -17.58
CA GLN A 241 0.36 -20.93 -16.46
C GLN A 241 1.73 -20.30 -16.24
N SER A 242 2.41 -19.97 -17.35
CA SER A 242 3.71 -19.31 -17.27
C SER A 242 3.62 -17.97 -16.56
N PHE A 243 2.59 -17.18 -16.86
CA PHE A 243 2.36 -15.92 -16.18
C PHE A 243 2.19 -16.15 -14.66
N TRP A 244 1.33 -17.11 -14.31
CA TRP A 244 1.06 -17.34 -12.89
C TRP A 244 2.26 -17.91 -12.15
N ASN A 245 3.11 -18.68 -12.86
CA ASN A 245 4.37 -19.13 -12.27
C ASN A 245 5.27 -17.95 -11.96
N LYS A 246 5.34 -16.99 -12.88
CA LYS A 246 6.12 -15.76 -12.65
C LYS A 246 5.54 -14.95 -11.49
N ALA A 247 4.21 -14.85 -11.43
CA ALA A 247 3.55 -14.13 -10.35
C ALA A 247 3.84 -14.78 -9.00
N LEU A 248 3.79 -16.10 -8.93
CA LEU A 248 4.10 -16.81 -7.69
C LEU A 248 5.54 -16.55 -7.27
N GLU A 249 6.46 -16.55 -8.24
CA GLU A 249 7.86 -16.27 -7.92
C GLU A 249 8.01 -14.86 -7.32
N VAL A 250 7.29 -13.88 -7.86
CA VAL A 250 7.32 -12.52 -7.31
C VAL A 250 6.77 -12.52 -5.88
N PHE A 251 5.67 -13.22 -5.64
CA PHE A 251 5.10 -13.34 -4.29
C PHE A 251 6.12 -13.92 -3.32
N LEU A 252 6.77 -15.01 -3.70
CA LEU A 252 7.68 -15.72 -2.80
C LEU A 252 8.95 -14.91 -2.55
N THR A 253 9.54 -14.34 -3.60
CA THR A 253 10.77 -13.56 -3.45
C THR A 253 10.51 -12.31 -2.59
N SER A 254 9.42 -11.62 -2.87
CA SER A 254 9.06 -10.42 -2.11
C SER A 254 8.81 -10.75 -0.65
N SER A 255 8.09 -11.83 -0.39
CA SER A 255 7.76 -12.21 0.98
C SER A 255 9.01 -12.63 1.75
N GLU A 256 9.90 -13.41 1.14
CA GLU A 256 11.12 -13.83 1.81
C GLU A 256 12.00 -12.64 2.18
N MET A 257 12.09 -11.67 1.26
CA MET A 257 12.86 -10.46 1.54
C MET A 257 12.24 -9.67 2.68
N GLU A 258 10.92 -9.55 2.69
CA GLU A 258 10.22 -8.84 3.75
C GLU A 258 10.34 -9.56 5.09
N ILE A 259 10.33 -10.89 5.08
CA ILE A 259 10.52 -11.67 6.30
C ILE A 259 11.89 -11.39 6.91
N SER A 260 12.95 -11.39 6.09
CA SER A 260 14.29 -11.08 6.59
C SER A 260 14.33 -9.68 7.19
N TRP A 261 13.77 -8.71 6.51
CA TRP A 261 13.72 -7.32 7.00
C TRP A 261 12.93 -7.24 8.30
N GLY A 262 11.75 -7.87 8.33
CA GLY A 262 10.88 -7.82 9.50
C GLY A 262 11.52 -8.44 10.74
N LYS A 263 12.20 -9.57 10.57
CA LYS A 263 12.89 -10.19 11.69
C LYS A 263 14.03 -9.30 12.19
N TYR A 264 14.73 -8.65 11.28
CA TYR A 264 15.84 -7.78 11.63
C TYR A 264 15.36 -6.59 12.47
N ILE A 265 14.30 -5.92 12.04
CA ILE A 265 13.90 -4.70 12.75
C ILE A 265 13.12 -4.97 14.02
N THR A 266 12.54 -6.16 14.17
CA THR A 266 11.73 -6.48 15.36
C THR A 266 12.47 -7.29 16.39
N LYS A 267 13.78 -7.48 16.22
CA LYS A 267 14.59 -8.25 17.17
C LYS A 267 14.48 -7.63 18.56
N GLY A 268 14.14 -8.45 19.53
CA GLY A 268 13.96 -7.98 20.90
C GLY A 268 12.61 -7.39 21.19
N VAL A 269 11.74 -7.28 20.17
CA VAL A 269 10.39 -6.74 20.35
C VAL A 269 9.35 -7.84 20.32
N THR A 270 9.46 -8.73 19.34
CA THR A 270 8.48 -9.80 19.21
C THR A 270 9.13 -11.04 18.64
N ASN A 271 8.39 -12.14 18.66
CA ASN A 271 8.85 -13.45 18.22
C ASN A 271 9.11 -13.46 16.72
N PRO A 272 10.30 -13.85 16.25
CA PRO A 272 10.59 -13.88 14.82
C PRO A 272 9.67 -14.80 14.02
N LYS A 273 9.22 -15.92 14.62
CA LYS A 273 8.29 -16.81 13.94
C LYS A 273 6.95 -16.10 13.70
N ALA A 274 6.52 -15.28 14.65
CA ALA A 274 5.28 -14.53 14.49
C ALA A 274 5.41 -13.52 13.33
N ILE A 275 6.56 -12.86 13.20
CA ILE A 275 6.78 -11.95 12.08
C ILE A 275 6.72 -12.71 10.76
N GLU A 276 7.39 -13.84 10.70
CA GLU A 276 7.38 -14.69 9.50
C GLU A 276 5.93 -15.07 9.13
N ASP A 277 5.18 -15.55 10.10
CA ASP A 277 3.81 -16.00 9.85
C ASP A 277 2.89 -14.84 9.43
N TYR A 278 3.11 -13.66 10.02
CA TYR A 278 2.29 -12.50 9.66
C TYR A 278 2.51 -12.11 8.20
N ILE A 279 3.77 -12.06 7.78
CA ILE A 279 4.09 -11.68 6.40
C ILE A 279 3.56 -12.75 5.42
N LYS A 280 3.69 -14.03 5.78
CA LYS A 280 3.14 -15.10 4.95
C LYS A 280 1.62 -14.99 4.87
N HIS A 281 0.98 -14.65 5.98
CA HIS A 281 -0.47 -14.43 6.00
C HIS A 281 -0.84 -13.29 5.04
N LEU A 282 -0.09 -12.19 5.07
CA LEU A 282 -0.37 -11.07 4.16
C LEU A 282 -0.24 -11.51 2.70
N ALA A 283 0.79 -12.28 2.39
CA ALA A 283 0.97 -12.78 1.02
C ALA A 283 -0.23 -13.62 0.58
N ASN A 284 -0.70 -14.52 1.46
CA ASN A 284 -1.88 -15.34 1.17
C ASN A 284 -3.11 -14.47 0.93
N LEU A 285 -3.29 -13.47 1.76
CA LEU A 285 -4.42 -12.56 1.68
C LEU A 285 -4.44 -11.83 0.33
N ARG A 286 -3.27 -11.37 -0.12
CA ARG A 286 -3.19 -10.64 -1.38
C ARG A 286 -3.38 -11.55 -2.59
N ALA A 287 -2.85 -12.77 -2.52
CA ALA A 287 -3.10 -13.74 -3.59
C ALA A 287 -4.59 -14.02 -3.74
N GLU A 288 -5.28 -14.16 -2.62
CA GLU A 288 -6.73 -14.36 -2.64
C GLU A 288 -7.44 -13.14 -3.21
N GLN A 289 -7.00 -11.95 -2.82
CA GLN A 289 -7.62 -10.71 -3.28
C GLN A 289 -7.56 -10.55 -4.79
N ILE A 290 -6.45 -10.96 -5.40
CA ILE A 290 -6.33 -10.88 -6.86
C ILE A 290 -6.81 -12.16 -7.55
N GLN A 291 -7.37 -13.09 -6.79
CA GLN A 291 -7.90 -14.35 -7.31
C GLN A 291 -6.84 -15.17 -8.03
N ALA A 292 -5.63 -15.18 -7.50
CA ALA A 292 -4.55 -15.98 -8.06
C ALA A 292 -4.87 -17.47 -7.88
N PRO A 293 -4.43 -18.31 -8.83
CA PRO A 293 -4.69 -19.76 -8.72
C PRO A 293 -3.66 -20.46 -7.86
N PHE A 294 -3.20 -19.82 -6.79
CA PHE A 294 -2.24 -20.42 -5.87
C PHE A 294 -2.43 -19.80 -4.49
N VAL A 295 -1.97 -20.53 -3.49
CA VAL A 295 -1.85 -20.04 -2.12
C VAL A 295 -0.36 -20.06 -1.79
N PRO A 296 0.29 -18.90 -1.65
CA PRO A 296 1.76 -18.89 -1.48
C PRO A 296 2.25 -19.69 -0.28
N TYR A 297 1.54 -19.65 0.84
CA TYR A 297 1.98 -20.30 2.07
C TYR A 297 0.80 -21.01 2.75
N PRO A 298 0.44 -22.19 2.23
CA PRO A 298 -0.75 -22.88 2.77
C PRO A 298 -0.62 -23.16 4.28
N GLY A 299 -1.72 -23.00 4.98
CA GLY A 299 -1.82 -23.37 6.38
C GLY A 299 -1.34 -22.34 7.37
N VAL A 300 -0.82 -21.23 6.92
CA VAL A 300 -0.34 -20.19 7.83
C VAL A 300 -1.49 -19.40 8.41
N LYS A 301 -1.45 -19.11 9.70
CA LYS A 301 -2.46 -18.33 10.39
C LYS A 301 -1.89 -16.99 10.83
N ASN A 302 -2.77 -15.99 10.91
CA ASN A 302 -2.38 -14.65 11.33
C ASN A 302 -2.07 -14.63 12.83
N PRO A 303 -0.82 -14.36 13.23
CA PRO A 303 -0.49 -14.30 14.66
C PRO A 303 -0.86 -12.99 15.33
N PHE A 304 -1.31 -12.00 14.57
CA PHE A 304 -1.69 -10.69 15.11
C PHE A 304 -3.09 -10.31 14.66
N PRO A 305 -4.10 -11.13 15.01
CA PRO A 305 -5.45 -10.85 14.51
C PRO A 305 -6.02 -9.52 15.00
N TRP A 306 -5.53 -9.01 16.13
CA TRP A 306 -6.00 -7.73 16.66
C TRP A 306 -5.64 -6.55 15.77
N VAL A 307 -4.62 -6.70 14.92
CA VAL A 307 -4.22 -5.64 13.99
C VAL A 307 -5.31 -5.35 12.96
N GLU A 308 -6.13 -6.35 12.64
CA GLU A 308 -7.15 -6.20 11.61
C GLU A 308 -8.18 -5.13 11.96
N GLN A 309 -8.38 -4.84 13.24
CA GLN A 309 -9.34 -3.81 13.62
C GLN A 309 -8.96 -2.43 13.08
N PHE A 310 -7.68 -2.20 12.80
CA PHE A 310 -7.22 -0.92 12.32
C PHE A 310 -7.42 -0.72 10.82
N SER A 311 -7.73 -1.77 10.09
CA SER A 311 -7.89 -1.68 8.63
C SER A 311 -9.32 -1.46 8.19
N LYS A 312 -10.26 -1.34 9.11
CA LYS A 312 -11.66 -1.14 8.76
C LYS A 312 -11.87 0.23 8.13
N PRO A 313 -12.60 0.30 7.00
CA PRO A 313 -12.72 1.55 6.26
C PRO A 313 -13.34 2.70 7.04
N ASN A 314 -14.17 2.41 8.03
CA ASN A 314 -14.89 3.44 8.77
C ASN A 314 -14.18 3.94 10.02
N THR A 315 -12.97 3.47 10.28
CA THR A 315 -12.25 3.88 11.47
C THR A 315 -11.42 5.12 11.17
N SER A 316 -12.08 6.27 11.11
CA SER A 316 -11.40 7.52 10.80
C SER A 316 -11.50 8.53 11.96
N GLU A 317 -11.91 8.07 13.13
CA GLU A 317 -12.12 8.96 14.26
C GLU A 317 -10.78 9.44 14.81
N LYS A 318 -10.74 10.72 15.13
CA LYS A 318 -9.57 11.33 15.73
C LYS A 318 -9.28 10.67 17.07
N ASN A 319 -8.01 10.61 17.42
CA ASN A 319 -7.58 10.11 18.72
C ASN A 319 -8.05 8.68 18.99
N PHE A 320 -8.10 7.89 17.93
CA PHE A 320 -8.52 6.50 18.00
C PHE A 320 -7.77 5.73 19.10
N PHE A 321 -6.44 5.84 19.10
CA PHE A 321 -5.63 5.12 20.08
C PHE A 321 -5.73 5.71 21.47
N GLU A 322 -5.88 7.03 21.58
CA GLU A 322 -6.11 7.66 22.87
C GLU A 322 -7.38 7.13 23.50
N THR A 323 -8.44 7.02 22.72
CA THR A 323 -9.71 6.49 23.19
C THR A 323 -9.57 5.06 23.68
N ARG A 324 -8.86 4.22 22.93
CA ARG A 324 -8.63 2.84 23.34
C ARG A 324 -7.89 2.76 24.66
N VAL A 325 -6.84 3.55 24.83
CA VAL A 325 -6.05 3.55 26.06
C VAL A 325 -6.92 4.01 27.23
N THR A 326 -7.72 5.04 27.02
CA THR A 326 -8.63 5.55 28.05
C THR A 326 -9.65 4.49 28.45
N ASP A 327 -10.20 3.76 27.48
CA ASP A 327 -11.16 2.71 27.76
C ASP A 327 -10.56 1.61 28.61
N TYR A 328 -9.33 1.20 28.31
CA TYR A 328 -8.64 0.22 29.15
C TYR A 328 -8.48 0.71 30.58
N LYS A 329 -8.06 1.95 30.74
CA LYS A 329 -7.86 2.52 32.06
C LYS A 329 -9.16 2.60 32.84
N VAL A 330 -10.22 3.05 32.20
CA VAL A 330 -11.52 3.17 32.81
C VAL A 330 -12.08 1.81 33.16
N GLY A 331 -11.82 0.83 32.33
CA GLY A 331 -12.26 -0.53 32.56
C GLY A 331 -11.68 -1.16 33.83
N GLY A 332 -10.64 -0.58 34.39
CA GLY A 332 -10.11 -1.02 35.66
C GLY A 332 -9.38 -2.33 35.64
N ALA A 333 -9.67 -3.14 34.75
CA ALA A 333 -8.98 -4.41 34.61
C ALA A 333 -7.97 -4.21 33.51
N LEU A 334 -7.08 -3.32 33.76
CA LEU A 334 -6.14 -3.01 32.76
C LEU A 334 -5.20 -4.16 32.60
N VAL A 335 -5.40 -4.87 31.60
CA VAL A 335 -4.57 -6.00 31.29
C VAL A 335 -3.82 -5.63 30.05
N TRP A 336 -2.65 -5.16 30.24
CA TRP A 336 -1.80 -4.77 29.12
C TRP A 336 -0.85 -5.89 28.77
#